data_da5d44ec5ab0ba484f59bf9299076994
#
_entry.id   da5d44ec5ab0ba484f59bf9299076994
#
_cell.length_a   1.000
_cell.length_b   1.000
_cell.length_c   1.000
_cell.angle_alpha   90.00
_cell.angle_beta   90.00
_cell.angle_gamma   90.00
#
_symmetry.space_group_name_H-M   'P 1'
#
loop_
_entity.id
_entity.type
_entity.pdbx_description
1 polymer ?
#
loop_
_entity_poly.entity_id
_entity_poly.type
_entity_poly.pdbx_seq_one_letter_code
_entity_poly.pdbx_strand_id
1 'polypeptide(L)'
;MPPVPETLEDTGLSPEALVDLVLKTLYVQGARTGQQLTDTIRIPFALIDDRLLDLQQRQFVEVRGAKGHGRGGYTFDLTGKGRERAREAMDSNQYVGPAPVPLTKYREWVERQSIKGVSVSREGIEVGFSHLVLDPKFLDQLGPAINSAKSMFLYGDSGNGKTNLAESIARMMGGDLFVPHAVDVDGHVMVLFDPVHHRLLPEGRVNGSKSEEDWLEPVHAYDRRFARVQRPVVFTGGELTLDQLDLQYDSHSKVYQAPFQVKANGGVLIIDDFGRQRVRPRDLLNRWIVPLEKRMDYLTLHTGHKFPVPFDSLLIFATNLDPLDLVDEAFLRRIHYKIFVPSPTKEEYQKIFRRVCVSRQIVYRNEAVDWIYEHFYGRLGIPPRSCHPRDVVDHLCDYARFVDSEPVLVDHLLQGACASYFLDMPDGGGEVGAGVVAADANADEPAESGLDDPLATALSRAPSESEPESTASAVGGPAESTEP
;
A
#
# COMPACT_ATOMS: atom_id res chain seq x y z
N MET A 1 6.77 -17.54 16.57
CA MET A 1 5.94 -18.05 15.45
C MET A 1 4.56 -18.38 15.98
N PRO A 2 3.46 -18.13 15.22
CA PRO A 2 2.12 -18.53 15.62
C PRO A 2 2.04 -20.06 15.71
N PRO A 3 1.57 -20.63 16.84
CA PRO A 3 1.50 -22.07 17.00
C PRO A 3 0.49 -22.68 16.04
N VAL A 4 0.79 -23.87 15.53
CA VAL A 4 -0.14 -24.64 14.70
C VAL A 4 -1.35 -25.04 15.57
N PRO A 5 -2.58 -24.83 15.12
CA PRO A 5 -3.76 -25.24 15.90
C PRO A 5 -3.85 -26.78 15.95
N GLU A 6 -4.00 -27.33 17.15
CA GLU A 6 -4.17 -28.76 17.38
C GLU A 6 -5.67 -29.12 17.51
N THR A 7 -6.46 -28.16 17.96
CA THR A 7 -7.92 -28.31 18.15
C THR A 7 -8.67 -27.23 17.38
N LEU A 8 -9.97 -27.44 17.16
CA LEU A 8 -10.84 -26.41 16.55
C LEU A 8 -10.89 -25.15 17.43
N GLU A 9 -10.89 -25.31 18.74
CA GLU A 9 -10.87 -24.17 19.68
C GLU A 9 -9.61 -23.32 19.51
N ASP A 10 -8.46 -23.94 19.24
CA ASP A 10 -7.22 -23.23 18.97
C ASP A 10 -7.32 -22.36 17.69
N THR A 11 -8.18 -22.75 16.75
CA THR A 11 -8.42 -21.92 15.58
C THR A 11 -9.22 -20.66 15.90
N GLY A 12 -10.03 -20.72 16.95
CA GLY A 12 -10.98 -19.69 17.35
C GLY A 12 -12.18 -19.56 16.39
N LEU A 13 -12.37 -20.52 15.49
CA LEU A 13 -13.51 -20.55 14.58
C LEU A 13 -14.64 -21.40 15.17
N SER A 14 -15.88 -21.00 14.88
CA SER A 14 -17.00 -21.90 15.15
C SER A 14 -17.00 -23.10 14.19
N PRO A 15 -17.55 -24.26 14.61
CA PRO A 15 -17.70 -25.41 13.72
C PRO A 15 -18.41 -25.06 12.41
N GLU A 16 -19.42 -24.22 12.48
CA GLU A 16 -20.23 -23.77 11.34
C GLU A 16 -19.41 -22.91 10.37
N ALA A 17 -18.58 -22.00 10.89
CA ALA A 17 -17.72 -21.17 10.05
C ALA A 17 -16.72 -22.01 9.24
N LEU A 18 -16.16 -23.07 9.84
CA LEU A 18 -15.26 -23.99 9.12
C LEU A 18 -16.04 -24.83 8.09
N VAL A 19 -17.21 -25.31 8.44
CA VAL A 19 -18.11 -26.05 7.51
C VAL A 19 -18.47 -25.19 6.31
N ASP A 20 -18.89 -23.95 6.54
CA ASP A 20 -19.24 -23.01 5.47
C ASP A 20 -18.04 -22.73 4.56
N LEU A 21 -16.84 -22.58 5.14
CA LEU A 21 -15.62 -22.36 4.36
C LEU A 21 -15.25 -23.57 3.49
N VAL A 22 -15.39 -24.79 4.02
CA VAL A 22 -15.19 -26.03 3.25
C VAL A 22 -16.19 -26.13 2.11
N LEU A 23 -17.48 -25.90 2.37
CA LEU A 23 -18.54 -25.95 1.37
C LEU A 23 -18.34 -24.88 0.29
N LYS A 24 -17.99 -23.63 0.66
CA LYS A 24 -17.69 -22.55 -0.28
C LYS A 24 -16.47 -22.90 -1.14
N THR A 25 -15.42 -23.48 -0.54
CA THR A 25 -14.22 -23.88 -1.27
C THR A 25 -14.54 -24.94 -2.34
N LEU A 26 -15.32 -25.97 -1.98
CA LEU A 26 -15.76 -27.00 -2.93
C LEU A 26 -16.72 -26.43 -3.98
N TYR A 27 -17.54 -25.44 -3.63
CA TYR A 27 -18.48 -24.81 -4.56
C TYR A 27 -17.76 -24.01 -5.65
N VAL A 28 -16.75 -23.23 -5.26
CA VAL A 28 -15.99 -22.36 -6.18
C VAL A 28 -14.94 -23.12 -6.97
N GLN A 29 -14.23 -24.03 -6.30
CA GLN A 29 -13.08 -24.71 -6.91
C GLN A 29 -13.43 -26.10 -7.49
N GLY A 30 -14.65 -26.62 -7.24
CA GLY A 30 -15.05 -27.97 -7.62
C GLY A 30 -14.44 -29.04 -6.72
N ALA A 31 -14.46 -30.31 -7.22
CA ALA A 31 -13.94 -31.44 -6.46
C ALA A 31 -12.45 -31.26 -6.07
N ARG A 32 -12.14 -31.48 -4.78
CA ARG A 32 -10.79 -31.30 -4.21
C ARG A 32 -10.40 -32.47 -3.33
N THR A 33 -9.10 -32.76 -3.28
CA THR A 33 -8.58 -33.72 -2.30
C THR A 33 -8.54 -33.07 -0.91
N GLY A 34 -8.53 -33.90 0.16
CA GLY A 34 -8.37 -33.39 1.52
C GLY A 34 -7.12 -32.54 1.67
N GLN A 35 -6.01 -32.92 1.03
CA GLN A 35 -4.78 -32.14 1.02
C GLN A 35 -4.95 -30.78 0.33
N GLN A 36 -5.65 -30.74 -0.81
CA GLN A 36 -5.93 -29.48 -1.50
C GLN A 36 -6.85 -28.56 -0.68
N LEU A 37 -7.79 -29.12 0.10
CA LEU A 37 -8.59 -28.34 1.03
C LEU A 37 -7.72 -27.74 2.15
N THR A 38 -6.81 -28.54 2.74
CA THR A 38 -5.82 -28.06 3.72
C THR A 38 -4.97 -26.94 3.14
N ASP A 39 -4.51 -27.06 1.90
CA ASP A 39 -3.66 -26.04 1.27
C ASP A 39 -4.43 -24.74 0.98
N THR A 40 -5.73 -24.82 0.71
CA THR A 40 -6.58 -23.66 0.48
C THR A 40 -6.98 -22.99 1.80
N ILE A 41 -7.50 -23.78 2.75
CA ILE A 41 -8.07 -23.30 4.02
C ILE A 41 -6.97 -23.00 5.04
N ARG A 42 -5.80 -23.63 4.87
CA ARG A 42 -4.60 -23.48 5.71
C ARG A 42 -4.80 -23.89 7.18
N ILE A 43 -5.65 -24.88 7.40
CA ILE A 43 -5.86 -25.56 8.69
C ILE A 43 -5.40 -27.00 8.53
N PRO A 44 -4.81 -27.66 9.57
CA PRO A 44 -4.42 -29.08 9.52
C PRO A 44 -5.59 -29.98 9.09
N PHE A 45 -5.27 -30.99 8.26
CA PHE A 45 -6.30 -31.87 7.69
C PHE A 45 -7.14 -32.56 8.76
N ALA A 46 -6.54 -32.99 9.88
CA ALA A 46 -7.27 -33.64 10.97
C ALA A 46 -8.49 -32.83 11.43
N LEU A 47 -8.38 -31.49 11.53
CA LEU A 47 -9.48 -30.62 11.94
C LEU A 47 -10.55 -30.46 10.84
N ILE A 48 -10.13 -30.56 9.57
CA ILE A 48 -11.03 -30.52 8.41
C ILE A 48 -11.75 -31.86 8.24
N ASP A 49 -11.05 -32.98 8.48
CA ASP A 49 -11.56 -34.34 8.27
C ASP A 49 -12.77 -34.62 9.16
N ASP A 50 -12.74 -34.21 10.42
CA ASP A 50 -13.90 -34.31 11.33
C ASP A 50 -15.15 -33.62 10.76
N ARG A 51 -14.95 -32.47 10.11
CA ARG A 51 -16.07 -31.73 9.47
C ARG A 51 -16.51 -32.39 8.18
N LEU A 52 -15.58 -32.94 7.39
CA LEU A 52 -15.89 -33.70 6.19
C LEU A 52 -16.69 -34.97 6.51
N LEU A 53 -16.38 -35.64 7.63
CA LEU A 53 -17.16 -36.79 8.11
C LEU A 53 -18.61 -36.41 8.41
N ASP A 54 -18.83 -35.30 9.17
CA ASP A 54 -20.17 -34.80 9.47
C ASP A 54 -20.92 -34.40 8.18
N LEU A 55 -20.24 -33.72 7.26
CA LEU A 55 -20.81 -33.33 5.96
C LEU A 55 -21.18 -34.52 5.08
N GLN A 56 -20.40 -35.61 5.12
CA GLN A 56 -20.73 -36.87 4.44
C GLN A 56 -21.97 -37.54 5.05
N GLN A 57 -22.05 -37.63 6.41
CA GLN A 57 -23.18 -38.20 7.10
C GLN A 57 -24.48 -37.44 6.79
N ARG A 58 -24.39 -36.11 6.67
CA ARG A 58 -25.53 -35.24 6.30
C ARG A 58 -25.81 -35.22 4.79
N GLN A 59 -25.01 -35.95 4.00
CA GLN A 59 -25.12 -36.02 2.53
C GLN A 59 -24.91 -34.67 1.82
N PHE A 60 -24.10 -33.79 2.37
CA PHE A 60 -23.70 -32.55 1.70
C PHE A 60 -22.46 -32.77 0.80
N VAL A 61 -21.60 -33.72 1.18
CA VAL A 61 -20.34 -34.02 0.48
C VAL A 61 -20.29 -35.51 0.17
N GLU A 62 -19.79 -35.87 -1.02
CA GLU A 62 -19.52 -37.23 -1.44
C GLU A 62 -18.04 -37.44 -1.78
N VAL A 63 -17.56 -38.69 -1.66
CA VAL A 63 -16.22 -39.06 -2.11
C VAL A 63 -16.32 -39.65 -3.51
N ARG A 64 -15.66 -38.99 -4.49
CA ARG A 64 -15.63 -39.42 -5.89
C ARG A 64 -14.45 -40.32 -6.24
N GLY A 65 -13.44 -40.41 -5.41
CA GLY A 65 -12.26 -41.21 -5.64
C GLY A 65 -11.17 -40.98 -4.61
N ALA A 66 -10.06 -41.67 -4.77
CA ALA A 66 -8.89 -41.52 -3.92
C ALA A 66 -7.63 -41.32 -4.79
N LYS A 67 -6.83 -40.31 -4.44
CA LYS A 67 -5.50 -40.05 -5.00
C LYS A 67 -4.47 -40.08 -3.88
N GLY A 68 -3.88 -41.25 -3.62
CA GLY A 68 -2.91 -41.45 -2.57
C GLY A 68 -3.41 -42.21 -1.34
N HIS A 69 -2.63 -42.25 -0.26
CA HIS A 69 -2.91 -42.98 0.94
C HIS A 69 -3.66 -42.12 1.99
N GLY A 70 -4.50 -42.75 2.78
CA GLY A 70 -5.27 -42.08 3.84
C GLY A 70 -6.41 -41.18 3.32
N ARG A 71 -7.19 -40.65 4.26
CA ARG A 71 -8.37 -39.81 3.94
C ARG A 71 -8.01 -38.46 3.33
N GLY A 72 -6.82 -37.92 3.60
CA GLY A 72 -6.32 -36.71 2.93
C GLY A 72 -6.19 -36.84 1.41
N GLY A 73 -6.00 -38.09 0.91
CA GLY A 73 -5.99 -38.40 -0.52
C GLY A 73 -7.37 -38.56 -1.15
N TYR A 74 -8.47 -38.60 -0.38
CA TYR A 74 -9.83 -38.71 -0.91
C TYR A 74 -10.23 -37.44 -1.63
N THR A 75 -10.89 -37.59 -2.78
CA THR A 75 -11.45 -36.48 -3.53
C THR A 75 -12.89 -36.27 -3.15
N PHE A 76 -13.17 -35.15 -2.52
CA PHE A 76 -14.49 -34.71 -2.05
C PHE A 76 -15.14 -33.80 -3.08
N ASP A 77 -16.46 -33.97 -3.28
CA ASP A 77 -17.28 -33.08 -4.10
C ASP A 77 -18.62 -32.81 -3.44
N LEU A 78 -19.29 -31.73 -3.83
CA LEU A 78 -20.61 -31.40 -3.34
C LEU A 78 -21.71 -32.25 -4.00
N THR A 79 -22.61 -32.79 -3.21
CA THR A 79 -23.88 -33.32 -3.69
C THR A 79 -24.83 -32.21 -4.15
N GLY A 80 -26.00 -32.52 -4.71
CA GLY A 80 -27.04 -31.52 -5.00
C GLY A 80 -27.43 -30.72 -3.76
N LYS A 81 -27.70 -31.41 -2.64
CA LYS A 81 -28.02 -30.81 -1.34
C LYS A 81 -26.85 -29.96 -0.81
N GLY A 82 -25.61 -30.42 -1.00
CA GLY A 82 -24.43 -29.66 -0.62
C GLY A 82 -24.27 -28.37 -1.41
N ARG A 83 -24.61 -28.37 -2.70
CA ARG A 83 -24.56 -27.15 -3.53
C ARG A 83 -25.57 -26.09 -3.09
N GLU A 84 -26.76 -26.49 -2.66
CA GLU A 84 -27.76 -25.58 -2.10
C GLU A 84 -27.23 -24.95 -0.80
N ARG A 85 -26.74 -25.77 0.13
CA ARG A 85 -26.17 -25.26 1.40
C ARG A 85 -24.94 -24.37 1.18
N ALA A 86 -24.10 -24.68 0.18
CA ALA A 86 -22.97 -23.84 -0.19
C ALA A 86 -23.41 -22.48 -0.75
N ARG A 87 -24.50 -22.41 -1.52
CA ARG A 87 -25.08 -21.13 -1.97
C ARG A 87 -25.54 -20.28 -0.81
N GLU A 88 -26.23 -20.84 0.17
CA GLU A 88 -26.63 -20.12 1.38
C GLU A 88 -25.40 -19.56 2.12
N ALA A 89 -24.31 -20.32 2.23
CA ALA A 89 -23.06 -19.85 2.80
C ALA A 89 -22.42 -18.73 1.97
N MET A 90 -22.49 -18.81 0.62
CA MET A 90 -22.02 -17.76 -0.29
C MET A 90 -22.86 -16.47 -0.18
N ASP A 91 -24.15 -16.58 0.12
CA ASP A 91 -25.03 -15.44 0.34
C ASP A 91 -24.66 -14.66 1.61
N SER A 92 -24.01 -15.30 2.58
CA SER A 92 -23.48 -14.63 3.77
C SER A 92 -22.23 -13.82 3.46
N ASN A 93 -21.22 -14.46 2.85
CA ASN A 93 -20.03 -13.83 2.28
C ASN A 93 -19.40 -14.78 1.26
N GLN A 94 -18.73 -14.22 0.25
CA GLN A 94 -18.10 -15.00 -0.83
C GLN A 94 -16.62 -15.29 -0.58
N TYR A 95 -16.15 -15.13 0.65
CA TYR A 95 -14.75 -15.39 0.97
C TYR A 95 -14.41 -16.87 0.82
N VAL A 96 -13.36 -17.16 0.06
CA VAL A 96 -12.74 -18.47 -0.10
C VAL A 96 -11.22 -18.29 -0.03
N GLY A 97 -10.58 -19.01 0.89
CA GLY A 97 -9.14 -18.90 1.11
C GLY A 97 -8.73 -19.38 2.49
N PRO A 98 -7.56 -18.96 3.00
CA PRO A 98 -7.10 -19.29 4.33
C PRO A 98 -8.13 -18.92 5.40
N ALA A 99 -8.38 -19.79 6.33
CA ALA A 99 -9.40 -19.57 7.36
C ALA A 99 -9.09 -18.29 8.17
N PRO A 100 -10.08 -17.42 8.39
CA PRO A 100 -9.87 -16.18 9.14
C PRO A 100 -9.35 -16.43 10.55
N VAL A 101 -8.54 -15.53 11.05
CA VAL A 101 -8.02 -15.54 12.42
C VAL A 101 -8.88 -14.61 13.27
N PRO A 102 -9.29 -15.00 14.50
CA PRO A 102 -10.07 -14.11 15.36
C PRO A 102 -9.34 -12.77 15.63
N LEU A 103 -10.09 -11.67 15.72
CA LEU A 103 -9.56 -10.34 15.99
C LEU A 103 -8.71 -10.29 17.27
N THR A 104 -9.06 -11.05 18.31
CA THR A 104 -8.30 -11.16 19.56
C THR A 104 -6.92 -11.73 19.33
N LYS A 105 -6.82 -12.83 18.57
CA LYS A 105 -5.55 -13.47 18.21
C LYS A 105 -4.69 -12.58 17.29
N TYR A 106 -5.33 -11.85 16.37
CA TYR A 106 -4.62 -10.86 15.55
C TYR A 106 -3.98 -9.78 16.42
N ARG A 107 -4.72 -9.21 17.40
CA ARG A 107 -4.19 -8.18 18.33
C ARG A 107 -2.98 -8.70 19.13
N GLU A 108 -3.10 -9.89 19.71
CA GLU A 108 -2.00 -10.52 20.45
C GLU A 108 -0.74 -10.68 19.57
N TRP A 109 -0.90 -11.06 18.30
CA TRP A 109 0.21 -11.21 17.40
C TRP A 109 0.85 -9.88 17.02
N VAL A 110 0.09 -8.84 16.80
CA VAL A 110 0.64 -7.49 16.56
C VAL A 110 1.45 -7.03 17.78
N GLU A 111 0.95 -7.25 18.99
CA GLU A 111 1.67 -6.89 20.22
C GLU A 111 2.98 -7.68 20.38
N ARG A 112 2.98 -8.99 20.14
CA ARG A 112 4.16 -9.86 20.25
C ARG A 112 5.27 -9.52 19.28
N GLN A 113 4.94 -9.01 18.10
CA GLN A 113 5.88 -8.63 17.05
C GLN A 113 5.94 -7.10 16.84
N SER A 114 5.61 -6.36 17.90
CA SER A 114 5.54 -4.89 17.87
C SER A 114 6.83 -4.27 17.36
N ILE A 115 6.66 -3.24 16.53
CA ILE A 115 7.77 -2.43 16.00
C ILE A 115 8.62 -1.78 17.09
N LYS A 116 8.08 -1.58 18.29
CA LYS A 116 8.80 -1.02 19.45
C LYS A 116 9.97 -1.90 19.91
N GLY A 117 9.93 -3.19 19.58
CA GLY A 117 11.04 -4.12 19.88
C GLY A 117 12.20 -4.04 18.89
N VAL A 118 12.06 -3.26 17.82
CA VAL A 118 13.11 -3.09 16.80
C VAL A 118 14.05 -1.98 17.23
N SER A 119 15.35 -2.30 17.30
CA SER A 119 16.41 -1.35 17.59
C SER A 119 17.46 -1.41 16.50
N VAL A 120 17.81 -0.27 15.96
CA VAL A 120 18.86 -0.12 14.94
C VAL A 120 20.05 0.56 15.61
N SER A 121 21.23 -0.09 15.55
CA SER A 121 22.47 0.49 16.05
C SER A 121 23.00 1.60 15.14
N ARG A 122 23.92 2.42 15.64
CA ARG A 122 24.59 3.45 14.82
C ARG A 122 25.25 2.84 13.58
N GLU A 123 25.98 1.74 13.76
CA GLU A 123 26.61 1.00 12.66
C GLU A 123 25.59 0.48 11.64
N GLY A 124 24.46 -0.06 12.14
CA GLY A 124 23.34 -0.48 11.30
C GLY A 124 22.76 0.66 10.47
N ILE A 125 22.67 1.87 11.03
CA ILE A 125 22.22 3.07 10.34
C ILE A 125 23.25 3.49 9.27
N GLU A 126 24.54 3.52 9.59
CA GLU A 126 25.59 3.86 8.64
C GLU A 126 25.64 2.88 7.46
N VAL A 127 25.50 1.59 7.72
CA VAL A 127 25.40 0.56 6.68
C VAL A 127 24.12 0.70 5.86
N GLY A 128 22.99 0.88 6.52
CA GLY A 128 21.68 0.99 5.87
C GLY A 128 21.57 2.20 4.94
N PHE A 129 22.23 3.32 5.29
CA PHE A 129 22.28 4.52 4.47
C PHE A 129 23.57 4.66 3.63
N SER A 130 24.44 3.65 3.60
CA SER A 130 25.73 3.71 2.85
C SER A 130 25.57 4.05 1.38
N HIS A 131 24.43 3.75 0.77
CA HIS A 131 24.09 4.10 -0.60
C HIS A 131 23.68 5.57 -0.78
N LEU A 132 23.36 6.28 0.31
CA LEU A 132 23.09 7.73 0.30
C LEU A 132 24.34 8.51 0.74
N VAL A 133 24.39 9.78 0.39
CA VAL A 133 25.40 10.71 0.88
C VAL A 133 24.70 11.60 1.92
N LEU A 134 24.98 11.36 3.19
CA LEU A 134 24.36 12.04 4.31
C LEU A 134 25.42 12.52 5.30
N ASP A 135 25.19 13.67 5.93
CA ASP A 135 26.02 14.17 7.03
C ASP A 135 25.89 13.23 8.25
N PRO A 136 26.99 12.84 8.92
CA PRO A 136 26.94 12.07 10.16
C PRO A 136 26.05 12.66 11.24
N LYS A 137 25.97 13.99 11.36
CA LYS A 137 25.08 14.67 12.31
C LYS A 137 23.61 14.46 11.99
N PHE A 138 23.26 14.34 10.72
CA PHE A 138 21.91 14.00 10.28
C PHE A 138 21.53 12.59 10.70
N LEU A 139 22.46 11.63 10.59
CA LEU A 139 22.26 10.24 11.06
C LEU A 139 22.06 10.19 12.59
N ASP A 140 22.74 11.04 13.36
CA ASP A 140 22.57 11.14 14.81
C ASP A 140 21.16 11.65 15.21
N GLN A 141 20.50 12.42 14.36
CA GLN A 141 19.10 12.83 14.56
C GLN A 141 18.11 11.74 14.15
N LEU A 142 18.43 11.03 13.08
CA LEU A 142 17.54 10.04 12.48
C LEU A 142 17.47 8.74 13.32
N GLY A 143 18.58 8.31 13.91
CA GLY A 143 18.67 7.10 14.69
C GLY A 143 17.66 7.02 15.85
N PRO A 144 17.62 7.98 16.77
CA PRO A 144 16.63 8.03 17.83
C PRO A 144 15.19 8.07 17.33
N ALA A 145 14.94 8.74 16.20
CA ALA A 145 13.61 8.81 15.60
C ALA A 145 13.14 7.43 15.11
N ILE A 146 14.00 6.69 14.43
CA ILE A 146 13.73 5.32 13.99
C ILE A 146 13.46 4.40 15.20
N ASN A 147 14.35 4.41 16.19
CA ASN A 147 14.26 3.55 17.37
C ASN A 147 13.06 3.86 18.26
N SER A 148 12.51 5.08 18.18
CA SER A 148 11.31 5.42 18.93
C SER A 148 10.05 4.72 18.41
N ALA A 149 10.05 4.25 17.17
CA ALA A 149 8.91 3.72 16.45
C ALA A 149 7.66 4.64 16.47
N LYS A 150 7.90 5.96 16.58
CA LYS A 150 6.86 6.99 16.61
C LYS A 150 6.78 7.71 15.28
N SER A 151 5.76 8.56 15.13
CA SER A 151 5.58 9.39 13.94
C SER A 151 6.68 10.41 13.74
N MET A 152 7.05 10.66 12.48
CA MET A 152 8.02 11.68 12.09
C MET A 152 7.60 12.42 10.82
N PHE A 153 7.97 13.72 10.76
CA PHE A 153 8.05 14.46 9.52
C PHE A 153 9.47 14.39 8.95
N LEU A 154 9.54 14.09 7.64
CA LEU A 154 10.71 14.36 6.81
C LEU A 154 10.34 15.52 5.88
N TYR A 155 10.86 16.70 6.13
CA TYR A 155 10.50 17.90 5.38
C TYR A 155 11.71 18.60 4.79
N GLY A 156 11.51 19.42 3.76
CA GLY A 156 12.56 20.11 3.03
C GLY A 156 12.30 20.11 1.54
N ASP A 157 13.16 20.75 0.76
CA ASP A 157 12.95 20.93 -0.68
C ASP A 157 12.71 19.63 -1.45
N SER A 158 11.91 19.73 -2.52
CA SER A 158 11.71 18.61 -3.46
C SER A 158 13.05 18.19 -4.09
N GLY A 159 13.22 16.89 -4.31
CA GLY A 159 14.43 16.35 -4.93
C GLY A 159 15.61 16.07 -3.97
N ASN A 160 15.45 16.29 -2.66
CA ASN A 160 16.49 15.97 -1.66
C ASN A 160 16.43 14.53 -1.12
N GLY A 161 15.64 13.66 -1.74
CA GLY A 161 15.66 12.22 -1.45
C GLY A 161 14.87 11.78 -0.21
N LYS A 162 13.86 12.56 0.23
CA LYS A 162 12.99 12.21 1.38
C LYS A 162 12.34 10.85 1.24
N THR A 163 11.80 10.55 0.07
CA THR A 163 11.19 9.25 -0.26
C THR A 163 12.22 8.13 -0.14
N ASN A 164 13.40 8.28 -0.74
CA ASN A 164 14.49 7.29 -0.65
C ASN A 164 14.96 7.08 0.79
N LEU A 165 14.94 8.15 1.59
CA LEU A 165 15.28 8.09 3.00
C LEU A 165 14.25 7.27 3.77
N ALA A 166 12.95 7.54 3.55
CA ALA A 166 11.85 6.80 4.17
C ALA A 166 11.87 5.31 3.81
N GLU A 167 12.10 4.98 2.55
CA GLU A 167 12.26 3.60 2.10
C GLU A 167 13.49 2.91 2.72
N SER A 168 14.58 3.64 2.89
CA SER A 168 15.80 3.10 3.49
C SER A 168 15.62 2.82 4.98
N ILE A 169 14.89 3.69 5.71
CA ILE A 169 14.45 3.44 7.08
C ILE A 169 13.68 2.13 7.17
N ALA A 170 12.71 1.95 6.28
CA ALA A 170 11.88 0.76 6.26
C ALA A 170 12.69 -0.53 6.00
N ARG A 171 13.64 -0.48 5.06
CA ARG A 171 14.55 -1.61 4.78
C ARG A 171 15.45 -1.97 5.95
N MET A 172 15.95 -0.98 6.70
CA MET A 172 16.83 -1.20 7.86
C MET A 172 16.11 -1.84 9.02
N MET A 173 14.83 -1.61 9.20
CA MET A 173 14.07 -2.18 10.30
C MET A 173 14.00 -3.71 10.25
N GLY A 174 14.26 -4.31 9.09
CA GLY A 174 14.48 -5.76 8.92
C GLY A 174 13.44 -6.66 9.59
N GLY A 175 13.73 -7.97 9.58
CA GLY A 175 12.94 -8.98 10.28
C GLY A 175 11.71 -9.45 9.52
N ASP A 176 11.18 -10.56 10.00
CA ASP A 176 9.99 -11.19 9.44
C ASP A 176 8.80 -10.93 10.35
N LEU A 177 7.63 -10.83 9.76
CA LEU A 177 6.36 -10.76 10.46
C LEU A 177 5.43 -11.87 10.00
N PHE A 178 4.50 -12.21 10.88
CA PHE A 178 3.38 -13.10 10.60
C PHE A 178 2.10 -12.28 10.50
N VAL A 179 1.57 -12.15 9.29
CA VAL A 179 0.36 -11.39 8.98
C VAL A 179 -0.76 -12.37 8.62
N PRO A 180 -1.92 -12.37 9.30
CA PRO A 180 -3.01 -13.25 8.92
C PRO A 180 -3.54 -12.89 7.53
N HIS A 181 -3.92 -13.90 6.74
CA HIS A 181 -4.54 -13.66 5.44
C HIS A 181 -5.86 -12.91 5.56
N ALA A 182 -6.66 -13.31 6.56
CA ALA A 182 -7.92 -12.69 6.88
C ALA A 182 -8.17 -12.72 8.39
N VAL A 183 -8.95 -11.76 8.88
CA VAL A 183 -9.35 -11.63 10.28
C VAL A 183 -10.86 -11.75 10.36
N ASP A 184 -11.35 -12.54 11.32
CA ASP A 184 -12.77 -12.60 11.68
C ASP A 184 -13.08 -11.51 12.70
N VAL A 185 -14.05 -10.67 12.36
CA VAL A 185 -14.57 -9.60 13.21
C VAL A 185 -16.07 -9.84 13.38
N ASP A 186 -16.44 -10.49 14.47
CA ASP A 186 -17.85 -10.80 14.82
C ASP A 186 -18.62 -11.46 13.63
N GLY A 187 -18.00 -12.45 13.00
CA GLY A 187 -18.57 -13.17 11.86
C GLY A 187 -18.38 -12.50 10.49
N HIS A 188 -17.78 -11.32 10.46
CA HIS A 188 -17.41 -10.62 9.22
C HIS A 188 -15.94 -10.84 8.87
N VAL A 189 -15.68 -11.15 7.61
CA VAL A 189 -14.30 -11.39 7.14
C VAL A 189 -13.66 -10.08 6.68
N MET A 190 -12.54 -9.73 7.31
CA MET A 190 -11.65 -8.65 6.88
C MET A 190 -10.40 -9.25 6.27
N VAL A 191 -10.19 -9.09 4.97
CA VAL A 191 -8.96 -9.49 4.27
C VAL A 191 -7.86 -8.51 4.63
N LEU A 192 -6.76 -9.04 5.15
CA LEU A 192 -5.62 -8.24 5.61
C LEU A 192 -4.39 -8.42 4.74
N PHE A 193 -4.04 -9.66 4.40
CA PHE A 193 -2.88 -9.92 3.53
C PHE A 193 -3.11 -9.34 2.13
N ASP A 194 -2.15 -8.53 1.70
CA ASP A 194 -2.16 -7.87 0.41
C ASP A 194 -0.78 -8.07 -0.26
N PRO A 195 -0.68 -8.78 -1.38
CA PRO A 195 0.60 -9.06 -2.04
C PRO A 195 1.32 -7.80 -2.56
N VAL A 196 0.62 -6.66 -2.69
CA VAL A 196 1.22 -5.37 -3.06
C VAL A 196 2.07 -4.82 -1.91
N HIS A 197 1.59 -4.98 -0.68
CA HIS A 197 2.22 -4.43 0.52
C HIS A 197 2.99 -5.48 1.35
N HIS A 198 2.64 -6.76 1.21
CA HIS A 198 3.19 -7.86 2.00
C HIS A 198 4.04 -8.79 1.12
N ARG A 199 5.35 -8.61 1.17
CA ARG A 199 6.28 -9.48 0.44
C ARG A 199 6.46 -10.79 1.18
N LEU A 200 5.97 -11.88 0.58
CA LEU A 200 6.10 -13.23 1.13
C LEU A 200 7.56 -13.66 1.25
N LEU A 201 7.87 -14.29 2.36
CA LEU A 201 9.11 -15.03 2.55
C LEU A 201 8.87 -16.52 2.32
N PRO A 202 9.91 -17.28 1.89
CA PRO A 202 9.79 -18.72 1.74
C PRO A 202 9.29 -19.38 3.02
N GLU A 203 8.32 -20.28 2.90
CA GLU A 203 7.90 -21.12 4.02
C GLU A 203 9.09 -21.99 4.44
N GLY A 204 9.59 -21.76 5.66
CA GLY A 204 10.66 -22.59 6.24
C GLY A 204 10.11 -23.99 6.48
N ARG A 205 10.60 -24.97 5.71
CA ARG A 205 10.40 -26.37 6.07
C ARG A 205 11.24 -26.63 7.33
N VAL A 206 10.62 -27.12 8.39
CA VAL A 206 11.41 -27.70 9.50
C VAL A 206 12.06 -28.95 8.92
N ASN A 207 13.38 -28.93 8.77
CA ASN A 207 14.16 -30.12 8.47
C ASN A 207 14.06 -31.08 9.67
N GLY A 208 12.97 -31.81 9.77
CA GLY A 208 12.82 -33.00 10.56
C GLY A 208 13.36 -34.16 9.72
N SER A 209 14.36 -34.86 10.24
CA SER A 209 14.97 -36.11 9.81
C SER A 209 14.31 -36.79 8.59
N LYS A 210 15.08 -36.91 7.53
CA LYS A 210 14.77 -37.80 6.40
C LYS A 210 14.80 -39.26 6.88
N SER A 211 13.70 -39.78 7.39
CA SER A 211 13.40 -41.20 7.33
C SER A 211 12.41 -41.41 6.17
N GLU A 212 12.73 -42.31 5.28
CA GLU A 212 11.94 -42.65 4.07
C GLU A 212 10.54 -43.23 4.39
N GLU A 213 10.16 -43.31 5.67
CA GLU A 213 8.89 -43.88 6.13
C GLU A 213 7.86 -42.83 6.62
N ASP A 214 8.18 -41.53 6.69
CA ASP A 214 7.24 -40.50 7.12
C ASP A 214 6.43 -39.93 5.93
N TRP A 215 5.42 -40.69 5.50
CA TRP A 215 4.31 -40.25 4.65
C TRP A 215 3.29 -39.38 5.44
N LEU A 216 3.66 -39.00 6.68
CA LEU A 216 2.91 -38.08 7.50
C LEU A 216 3.03 -36.67 6.94
N GLU A 217 1.95 -35.91 7.05
CA GLU A 217 1.88 -34.51 6.61
C GLU A 217 3.13 -33.72 7.00
N PRO A 218 3.65 -32.85 6.10
CA PRO A 218 4.77 -32.00 6.46
C PRO A 218 4.40 -31.19 7.70
N VAL A 219 5.11 -31.42 8.80
CA VAL A 219 4.91 -30.65 10.03
C VAL A 219 5.27 -29.21 9.71
N HIS A 220 4.25 -28.35 9.62
CA HIS A 220 4.44 -26.94 9.42
C HIS A 220 4.99 -26.31 10.70
N ALA A 221 5.96 -25.42 10.54
CA ALA A 221 6.61 -24.75 11.67
C ALA A 221 5.69 -23.75 12.39
N TYR A 222 4.57 -23.35 11.75
CA TYR A 222 3.67 -22.33 12.28
C TYR A 222 2.27 -22.44 11.64
N ASP A 223 1.29 -21.73 12.25
CA ASP A 223 -0.08 -21.62 11.76
C ASP A 223 -0.11 -20.95 10.36
N ARG A 224 -0.40 -21.73 9.32
CA ARG A 224 -0.40 -21.31 7.90
C ARG A 224 -1.48 -20.27 7.54
N ARG A 225 -2.43 -20.01 8.43
CA ARG A 225 -3.38 -18.91 8.27
C ARG A 225 -2.68 -17.55 8.29
N PHE A 226 -1.47 -17.52 8.87
CA PHE A 226 -0.55 -16.39 8.80
C PHE A 226 0.43 -16.55 7.64
N ALA A 227 0.60 -15.49 6.88
CA ALA A 227 1.66 -15.35 5.90
C ALA A 227 2.95 -14.87 6.60
N ARG A 228 4.07 -15.53 6.37
CA ARG A 228 5.38 -15.03 6.78
C ARG A 228 5.85 -14.03 5.75
N VAL A 229 6.00 -12.77 6.14
CA VAL A 229 6.33 -11.66 5.24
C VAL A 229 7.53 -10.88 5.74
N GLN A 230 8.23 -10.22 4.84
CA GLN A 230 9.15 -9.15 5.24
C GLN A 230 8.34 -8.06 5.95
N ARG A 231 8.99 -7.34 6.86
CA ARG A 231 8.36 -6.19 7.53
C ARG A 231 7.69 -5.27 6.50
N PRO A 232 6.37 -5.02 6.60
CA PRO A 232 5.64 -4.33 5.57
C PRO A 232 6.07 -2.86 5.45
N VAL A 233 6.10 -2.39 4.22
CA VAL A 233 6.26 -0.99 3.88
C VAL A 233 5.06 -0.60 3.04
N VAL A 234 4.15 0.13 3.64
CA VAL A 234 2.98 0.65 2.94
C VAL A 234 3.28 2.09 2.53
N PHE A 235 3.21 2.32 1.23
CA PHE A 235 3.47 3.62 0.63
C PHE A 235 2.19 4.20 0.05
N THR A 236 1.90 5.46 0.38
CA THR A 236 0.77 6.21 -0.15
C THR A 236 1.24 7.61 -0.58
N GLY A 237 0.68 8.12 -1.64
CA GLY A 237 1.01 9.44 -2.20
C GLY A 237 -0.20 10.38 -2.28
N GLY A 238 -0.24 11.17 -3.33
CA GLY A 238 -1.31 12.15 -3.59
C GLY A 238 -2.70 11.55 -3.80
N GLU A 239 -2.79 10.26 -4.10
CA GLU A 239 -4.03 9.52 -4.31
C GLU A 239 -4.80 9.21 -3.02
N LEU A 240 -4.17 9.36 -1.84
CA LEU A 240 -4.76 9.01 -0.55
C LEU A 240 -6.08 9.75 -0.31
N THR A 241 -7.11 8.99 0.09
CA THR A 241 -8.41 9.49 0.51
C THR A 241 -8.76 9.04 1.92
N LEU A 242 -9.70 9.70 2.61
CA LEU A 242 -10.14 9.29 3.96
C LEU A 242 -10.77 7.90 3.97
N ASP A 243 -11.49 7.54 2.91
CA ASP A 243 -12.13 6.22 2.80
C ASP A 243 -11.13 5.07 2.79
N GLN A 244 -9.91 5.30 2.30
CA GLN A 244 -8.84 4.30 2.31
C GLN A 244 -8.23 4.08 3.71
N LEU A 245 -8.56 4.95 4.66
CA LEU A 245 -8.20 4.83 6.08
C LEU A 245 -9.29 4.17 6.91
N ASP A 246 -10.41 3.81 6.31
CA ASP A 246 -11.49 3.03 6.93
C ASP A 246 -11.66 1.69 6.19
N LEU A 247 -12.50 0.81 6.75
CA LEU A 247 -12.80 -0.47 6.13
C LEU A 247 -13.53 -0.27 4.80
N GLN A 248 -12.98 -0.85 3.76
CA GLN A 248 -13.65 -0.89 2.47
C GLN A 248 -14.53 -2.13 2.39
N TYR A 249 -15.85 -1.94 2.37
CA TYR A 249 -16.81 -3.03 2.23
C TYR A 249 -17.17 -3.24 0.76
N ASP A 250 -16.90 -4.44 0.26
CA ASP A 250 -17.39 -4.87 -1.04
C ASP A 250 -18.78 -5.50 -0.87
N SER A 251 -19.80 -4.80 -1.32
CA SER A 251 -21.20 -5.24 -1.22
C SER A 251 -21.51 -6.49 -2.04
N HIS A 252 -20.71 -6.80 -3.08
CA HIS A 252 -20.91 -7.99 -3.91
C HIS A 252 -20.36 -9.23 -3.22
N SER A 253 -19.12 -9.21 -2.82
CA SER A 253 -18.48 -10.33 -2.10
C SER A 253 -18.82 -10.37 -0.63
N LYS A 254 -19.36 -9.30 -0.07
CA LYS A 254 -19.65 -9.11 1.35
C LYS A 254 -18.43 -9.33 2.26
N VAL A 255 -17.29 -8.86 1.80
CA VAL A 255 -15.99 -8.97 2.45
C VAL A 255 -15.41 -7.57 2.65
N TYR A 256 -14.68 -7.38 3.74
CA TYR A 256 -13.97 -6.14 4.00
C TYR A 256 -12.51 -6.23 3.57
N GLN A 257 -11.98 -5.11 3.09
CA GLN A 257 -10.55 -4.91 2.93
C GLN A 257 -10.01 -4.08 4.08
N ALA A 258 -8.89 -4.50 4.65
CA ALA A 258 -8.23 -3.75 5.70
C ALA A 258 -7.65 -2.44 5.16
N PRO A 259 -7.72 -1.32 5.92
CA PRO A 259 -7.11 -0.05 5.52
C PRO A 259 -5.59 -0.08 5.63
N PHE A 260 -4.93 0.90 5.02
CA PHE A 260 -3.46 0.97 4.92
C PHE A 260 -2.74 0.89 6.27
N GLN A 261 -3.23 1.57 7.31
CA GLN A 261 -2.61 1.55 8.64
C GLN A 261 -2.66 0.18 9.30
N VAL A 262 -3.68 -0.63 9.00
CA VAL A 262 -3.79 -2.01 9.51
C VAL A 262 -2.85 -2.94 8.74
N LYS A 263 -2.74 -2.76 7.41
CA LYS A 263 -1.76 -3.47 6.58
C LYS A 263 -0.31 -3.14 6.96
N ALA A 264 -0.06 -1.93 7.46
CA ALA A 264 1.26 -1.49 7.90
C ALA A 264 1.66 -1.92 9.32
N ASN A 265 0.78 -2.59 10.07
CA ASN A 265 1.08 -2.98 11.45
C ASN A 265 2.35 -3.82 11.56
N GLY A 266 3.18 -3.47 12.53
CA GLY A 266 4.51 -4.03 12.72
C GLY A 266 5.57 -3.47 11.76
N GLY A 267 5.21 -2.58 10.83
CA GLY A 267 6.06 -2.05 9.77
C GLY A 267 6.08 -0.53 9.68
N VAL A 268 6.18 -0.03 8.46
CA VAL A 268 6.30 1.41 8.17
C VAL A 268 5.16 1.83 7.25
N LEU A 269 4.48 2.93 7.62
CA LEU A 269 3.52 3.61 6.78
C LEU A 269 4.12 4.95 6.33
N ILE A 270 4.32 5.11 5.03
CA ILE A 270 4.89 6.30 4.42
C ILE A 270 3.78 7.05 3.69
N ILE A 271 3.61 8.32 4.03
CA ILE A 271 2.73 9.25 3.31
C ILE A 271 3.63 10.26 2.62
N ASP A 272 3.81 10.06 1.34
CA ASP A 272 4.65 10.94 0.53
C ASP A 272 3.85 12.12 -0.02
N ASP A 273 4.56 13.20 -0.37
CA ASP A 273 3.98 14.48 -0.81
C ASP A 273 2.86 14.98 0.13
N PHE A 274 3.04 14.78 1.46
CA PHE A 274 2.05 15.18 2.45
C PHE A 274 1.74 16.68 2.33
N GLY A 275 0.45 16.98 2.21
CA GLY A 275 -0.05 18.32 1.93
C GLY A 275 -0.51 18.50 0.48
N ARG A 276 -0.24 17.55 -0.42
CA ARG A 276 -0.67 17.54 -1.82
C ARG A 276 -1.69 16.45 -2.15
N GLN A 277 -2.14 15.70 -1.12
CA GLN A 277 -3.19 14.70 -1.27
C GLN A 277 -4.54 15.36 -1.59
N ARG A 278 -5.48 14.55 -2.08
CA ARG A 278 -6.88 14.95 -2.22
C ARG A 278 -7.54 15.27 -0.88
N VAL A 279 -7.05 14.66 0.20
CA VAL A 279 -7.47 14.93 1.57
C VAL A 279 -6.72 16.11 2.13
N ARG A 280 -7.43 17.05 2.76
CA ARG A 280 -6.75 18.15 3.47
C ARG A 280 -5.90 17.59 4.60
N PRO A 281 -4.66 18.08 4.81
CA PRO A 281 -3.76 17.61 5.87
C PRO A 281 -4.43 17.57 7.24
N ARG A 282 -5.21 18.61 7.54
CA ARG A 282 -5.94 18.75 8.80
C ARG A 282 -6.96 17.61 9.01
N ASP A 283 -7.70 17.21 7.97
CA ASP A 283 -8.74 16.18 8.08
C ASP A 283 -8.10 14.80 8.30
N LEU A 284 -7.02 14.51 7.57
CA LEU A 284 -6.24 13.29 7.75
C LEU A 284 -5.67 13.19 9.16
N LEU A 285 -5.08 14.27 9.65
CA LEU A 285 -4.49 14.28 10.98
C LEU A 285 -5.55 14.23 12.07
N ASN A 286 -6.71 14.87 11.90
CA ASN A 286 -7.86 14.76 12.81
C ASN A 286 -8.33 13.30 12.93
N ARG A 287 -8.36 12.56 11.82
CA ARG A 287 -8.68 11.12 11.81
C ARG A 287 -7.69 10.31 12.65
N TRP A 288 -6.42 10.74 12.70
CA TRP A 288 -5.35 10.03 13.38
C TRP A 288 -4.94 10.58 14.76
N ILE A 289 -5.69 11.51 15.35
CA ILE A 289 -5.44 11.98 16.73
C ILE A 289 -5.33 10.78 17.68
N VAL A 290 -6.35 9.94 17.70
CA VAL A 290 -6.42 8.78 18.62
C VAL A 290 -5.36 7.73 18.29
N PRO A 291 -5.18 7.29 17.04
CA PRO A 291 -4.10 6.37 16.65
C PRO A 291 -2.71 6.84 17.07
N LEU A 292 -2.38 8.11 16.87
CA LEU A 292 -1.06 8.65 17.21
C LEU A 292 -0.82 8.71 18.73
N GLU A 293 -1.86 9.02 19.52
CA GLU A 293 -1.75 9.13 20.98
C GLU A 293 -1.85 7.77 21.69
N LYS A 294 -2.86 6.96 21.31
CA LYS A 294 -3.20 5.72 22.01
C LYS A 294 -2.65 4.46 21.36
N ARG A 295 -2.06 4.56 20.17
CA ARG A 295 -1.60 3.40 19.39
C ARG A 295 -2.72 2.38 19.13
N MET A 296 -3.93 2.89 18.98
CA MET A 296 -5.15 2.12 18.75
C MET A 296 -6.03 2.89 17.78
N ASP A 297 -6.52 2.23 16.76
CA ASP A 297 -7.51 2.78 15.83
C ASP A 297 -8.88 2.13 16.06
N TYR A 298 -9.95 2.83 15.68
CA TYR A 298 -11.31 2.36 15.77
C TYR A 298 -11.93 2.30 14.38
N LEU A 299 -12.14 1.10 13.88
CA LEU A 299 -12.76 0.86 12.58
C LEU A 299 -14.25 0.57 12.76
N THR A 300 -15.03 0.84 11.72
CA THR A 300 -16.48 0.70 11.75
C THR A 300 -16.95 -0.26 10.66
N LEU A 301 -17.66 -1.31 11.03
CA LEU A 301 -18.38 -2.17 10.08
C LEU A 301 -19.54 -1.40 9.43
N HIS A 302 -19.99 -1.81 8.24
CA HIS A 302 -21.16 -1.23 7.58
C HIS A 302 -22.45 -1.32 8.42
N THR A 303 -22.48 -2.24 9.39
CA THR A 303 -23.55 -2.38 10.39
C THR A 303 -23.53 -1.30 11.47
N GLY A 304 -22.51 -0.44 11.49
CA GLY A 304 -22.28 0.58 12.51
C GLY A 304 -21.51 0.08 13.74
N HIS A 305 -21.20 -1.23 13.85
CA HIS A 305 -20.42 -1.76 14.95
C HIS A 305 -18.96 -1.28 14.87
N LYS A 306 -18.46 -0.73 15.99
CA LYS A 306 -17.07 -0.23 16.10
C LYS A 306 -16.20 -1.19 16.89
N PHE A 307 -15.01 -1.44 16.39
CA PHE A 307 -14.05 -2.31 17.06
C PHE A 307 -12.64 -1.70 17.02
N PRO A 308 -11.85 -1.87 18.11
CA PRO A 308 -10.48 -1.37 18.15
C PRO A 308 -9.53 -2.32 17.42
N VAL A 309 -8.54 -1.73 16.72
CA VAL A 309 -7.40 -2.44 16.12
C VAL A 309 -6.10 -1.78 16.55
N PRO A 310 -4.99 -2.53 16.70
CA PRO A 310 -3.68 -1.93 16.96
C PRO A 310 -3.27 -0.97 15.85
N PHE A 311 -2.56 0.10 16.22
CA PHE A 311 -1.88 1.00 15.32
C PHE A 311 -0.38 0.96 15.64
N ASP A 312 0.28 -0.10 15.19
CA ASP A 312 1.66 -0.41 15.54
C ASP A 312 2.58 -0.28 14.32
N SER A 313 2.68 0.93 13.79
CA SER A 313 3.55 1.27 12.67
C SER A 313 4.40 2.50 12.96
N LEU A 314 5.58 2.59 12.33
CA LEU A 314 6.32 3.83 12.19
C LEU A 314 5.67 4.65 11.08
N LEU A 315 5.10 5.79 11.43
CA LEU A 315 4.45 6.68 10.48
C LEU A 315 5.42 7.78 10.03
N ILE A 316 5.67 7.85 8.74
CA ILE A 316 6.56 8.85 8.12
C ILE A 316 5.74 9.74 7.18
N PHE A 317 5.67 11.03 7.49
CA PHE A 317 5.14 12.04 6.59
C PHE A 317 6.31 12.69 5.83
N ALA A 318 6.38 12.50 4.52
CA ALA A 318 7.36 13.18 3.68
C ALA A 318 6.68 14.37 2.97
N THR A 319 7.26 15.56 3.08
CA THR A 319 6.67 16.79 2.52
C THR A 319 7.74 17.77 2.07
N ASN A 320 7.42 18.57 1.07
CA ASN A 320 8.24 19.71 0.64
C ASN A 320 7.73 21.07 1.17
N LEU A 321 6.69 21.03 2.00
CA LEU A 321 6.13 22.20 2.66
C LEU A 321 6.66 22.30 4.09
N ASP A 322 6.65 23.51 4.67
CA ASP A 322 6.97 23.67 6.09
C ASP A 322 5.86 23.02 6.93
N PRO A 323 6.18 22.15 7.90
CA PRO A 323 5.18 21.58 8.79
C PRO A 323 4.31 22.61 9.54
N LEU A 324 4.81 23.82 9.77
CA LEU A 324 4.06 24.91 10.39
C LEU A 324 2.96 25.47 9.48
N ASP A 325 3.14 25.41 8.17
CA ASP A 325 2.14 25.84 7.18
C ASP A 325 1.05 24.78 6.95
N LEU A 326 1.36 23.52 7.27
CA LEU A 326 0.47 22.40 7.02
C LEU A 326 -0.55 22.17 8.13
N VAL A 327 -0.14 22.38 9.39
CA VAL A 327 -0.91 21.98 10.56
C VAL A 327 -0.65 22.88 11.76
N ASP A 328 -1.63 22.94 12.66
CA ASP A 328 -1.51 23.71 13.89
C ASP A 328 -0.50 23.11 14.87
N GLU A 329 -0.06 23.94 15.84
CA GLU A 329 0.91 23.54 16.86
C GLU A 329 0.44 22.36 17.72
N ALA A 330 -0.87 22.25 17.97
CA ALA A 330 -1.44 21.15 18.76
C ALA A 330 -1.23 19.79 18.07
N PHE A 331 -1.24 19.79 16.74
CA PHE A 331 -0.92 18.62 15.94
C PHE A 331 0.57 18.30 15.88
N LEU A 332 1.39 19.35 15.71
CA LEU A 332 2.83 19.18 15.66
C LEU A 332 3.40 18.51 16.92
N ARG A 333 2.74 18.72 18.09
CA ARG A 333 3.12 18.01 19.32
C ARG A 333 2.90 16.50 19.29
N ARG A 334 1.97 16.02 18.46
CA ARG A 334 1.67 14.59 18.31
C ARG A 334 2.62 13.87 17.37
N ILE A 335 3.26 14.60 16.46
CA ILE A 335 4.32 14.07 15.61
C ILE A 335 5.64 14.33 16.33
N HIS A 336 6.25 13.26 16.85
CA HIS A 336 7.33 13.38 17.81
C HIS A 336 8.63 13.93 17.21
N TYR A 337 8.91 13.59 15.95
CA TYR A 337 10.15 13.98 15.28
C TYR A 337 9.85 14.82 14.04
N LYS A 338 10.58 15.95 13.89
CA LYS A 338 10.56 16.81 12.72
C LYS A 338 11.99 16.90 12.24
N ILE A 339 12.28 16.25 11.12
CA ILE A 339 13.63 16.11 10.60
C ILE A 339 13.70 16.86 9.28
N PHE A 340 14.46 17.93 9.27
CA PHE A 340 14.72 18.70 8.07
C PHE A 340 15.76 18.00 7.21
N VAL A 341 15.44 17.77 5.94
CA VAL A 341 16.33 17.17 4.94
C VAL A 341 16.94 18.31 4.11
N PRO A 342 18.18 18.71 4.40
CA PRO A 342 18.79 19.86 3.75
C PRO A 342 19.13 19.56 2.29
N SER A 343 19.32 20.61 1.52
CA SER A 343 20.00 20.52 0.23
C SER A 343 21.47 20.13 0.42
N PRO A 344 22.07 19.38 -0.51
CA PRO A 344 23.44 18.91 -0.38
C PRO A 344 24.43 20.08 -0.45
N THR A 345 25.49 20.02 0.37
CA THR A 345 26.67 20.86 0.20
C THR A 345 27.36 20.56 -1.13
N LYS A 346 28.26 21.42 -1.59
CA LYS A 346 29.02 21.19 -2.82
C LYS A 346 29.81 19.87 -2.78
N GLU A 347 30.39 19.57 -1.63
CA GLU A 347 31.15 18.34 -1.40
C GLU A 347 30.26 17.09 -1.43
N GLU A 348 29.07 17.18 -0.85
CA GLU A 348 28.08 16.10 -0.91
C GLU A 348 27.55 15.91 -2.34
N TYR A 349 27.26 17.02 -3.04
CA TYR A 349 26.86 17.00 -4.44
C TYR A 349 27.91 16.32 -5.31
N GLN A 350 29.20 16.66 -5.14
CA GLN A 350 30.32 16.01 -5.84
C GLN A 350 30.38 14.50 -5.57
N LYS A 351 30.15 14.08 -4.32
CA LYS A 351 30.09 12.66 -3.96
C LYS A 351 28.92 11.94 -4.64
N ILE A 352 27.74 12.58 -4.66
CA ILE A 352 26.55 12.02 -5.34
C ILE A 352 26.84 11.93 -6.84
N PHE A 353 27.35 13.00 -7.46
CA PHE A 353 27.65 13.06 -8.88
C PHE A 353 28.65 11.98 -9.30
N ARG A 354 29.72 11.79 -8.50
CA ARG A 354 30.71 10.72 -8.70
C ARG A 354 30.09 9.35 -8.67
N ARG A 355 29.18 9.07 -7.69
CA ARG A 355 28.47 7.78 -7.60
C ARG A 355 27.60 7.53 -8.83
N VAL A 356 26.91 8.55 -9.31
CA VAL A 356 26.09 8.45 -10.50
C VAL A 356 26.95 8.17 -11.74
N CYS A 357 28.05 8.89 -11.92
CA CYS A 357 28.99 8.64 -13.02
C CYS A 357 29.49 7.19 -13.02
N VAL A 358 29.90 6.67 -11.85
CA VAL A 358 30.34 5.27 -11.72
C VAL A 358 29.22 4.30 -12.14
N SER A 359 28.00 4.55 -11.71
CA SER A 359 26.84 3.68 -12.06
C SER A 359 26.50 3.71 -13.56
N ARG A 360 26.81 4.81 -14.26
CA ARG A 360 26.62 5.00 -15.71
C ARG A 360 27.89 4.72 -16.53
N GLN A 361 28.98 4.27 -15.88
CA GLN A 361 30.29 4.00 -16.53
C GLN A 361 30.92 5.24 -17.20
N ILE A 362 30.63 6.43 -16.65
CA ILE A 362 31.18 7.71 -17.11
C ILE A 362 32.38 8.08 -16.24
N VAL A 363 33.47 8.55 -16.87
CA VAL A 363 34.65 9.04 -16.16
C VAL A 363 34.31 10.35 -15.45
N TYR A 364 34.37 10.34 -14.09
CA TYR A 364 34.08 11.51 -13.27
C TYR A 364 35.18 12.58 -13.39
N ARG A 365 34.78 13.84 -13.47
CA ARG A 365 35.65 15.01 -13.48
C ARG A 365 35.15 16.07 -12.51
N ASN A 366 36.00 16.57 -11.61
CA ASN A 366 35.61 17.63 -10.64
C ASN A 366 35.23 18.93 -11.36
N GLU A 367 35.94 19.27 -12.43
CA GLU A 367 35.72 20.49 -13.21
C GLU A 367 34.30 20.56 -13.77
N ALA A 368 33.71 19.42 -14.09
CA ALA A 368 32.31 19.36 -14.57
C ALA A 368 31.31 19.86 -13.53
N VAL A 369 31.53 19.51 -12.26
CA VAL A 369 30.64 20.00 -11.17
C VAL A 369 30.87 21.49 -10.92
N ASP A 370 32.12 21.96 -10.94
CA ASP A 370 32.47 23.38 -10.82
C ASP A 370 31.82 24.18 -11.95
N TRP A 371 31.87 23.67 -13.17
CA TRP A 371 31.27 24.27 -14.36
C TRP A 371 29.72 24.37 -14.19
N ILE A 372 29.01 23.29 -13.69
CA ILE A 372 27.58 23.32 -13.44
C ILE A 372 27.25 24.37 -12.39
N TYR A 373 28.03 24.43 -11.29
CA TYR A 373 27.84 25.42 -10.25
C TYR A 373 27.96 26.85 -10.74
N GLU A 374 28.94 27.14 -11.59
CA GLU A 374 29.16 28.48 -12.12
C GLU A 374 28.10 28.88 -13.15
N HIS A 375 27.82 27.98 -14.11
CA HIS A 375 26.98 28.32 -15.27
C HIS A 375 25.49 28.19 -15.03
N PHE A 376 25.06 27.37 -14.06
CA PHE A 376 23.66 27.16 -13.79
C PHE A 376 23.24 27.58 -12.38
N TYR A 377 23.78 27.01 -11.31
CA TYR A 377 23.34 27.37 -9.96
C TYR A 377 23.66 28.83 -9.60
N GLY A 378 24.86 29.30 -9.90
CA GLY A 378 25.26 30.70 -9.65
C GLY A 378 24.47 31.69 -10.49
N ARG A 379 24.26 31.37 -11.77
CA ARG A 379 23.52 32.25 -12.70
C ARG A 379 22.04 32.30 -12.41
N LEU A 380 21.41 31.14 -12.14
CA LEU A 380 19.96 31.01 -11.95
C LEU A 380 19.52 31.26 -10.50
N GLY A 381 20.47 31.33 -9.55
CA GLY A 381 20.17 31.53 -8.13
C GLY A 381 19.39 30.37 -7.48
N ILE A 382 19.39 29.17 -8.09
CA ILE A 382 18.68 28.00 -7.59
C ILE A 382 19.57 27.17 -6.68
N PRO A 383 19.04 26.58 -5.58
CA PRO A 383 19.81 25.70 -4.73
C PRO A 383 20.07 24.36 -5.40
N PRO A 384 21.26 23.75 -5.20
CA PRO A 384 21.53 22.39 -5.65
C PRO A 384 20.62 21.40 -4.91
N ARG A 385 20.20 20.33 -5.60
CA ARG A 385 19.36 19.26 -5.02
C ARG A 385 20.01 17.91 -5.22
N SER A 386 19.68 16.96 -4.34
CA SER A 386 20.28 15.62 -4.39
C SER A 386 19.90 14.81 -5.63
N CYS A 387 18.77 15.13 -6.29
CA CYS A 387 18.36 14.49 -7.54
C CYS A 387 19.12 15.02 -8.76
N HIS A 388 19.56 16.29 -8.75
CA HIS A 388 20.17 16.95 -9.91
C HIS A 388 21.37 16.18 -10.49
N PRO A 389 22.30 15.60 -9.68
CA PRO A 389 23.41 14.81 -10.25
C PRO A 389 22.94 13.67 -11.15
N ARG A 390 21.90 12.94 -10.73
CA ARG A 390 21.35 11.83 -11.51
C ARG A 390 20.69 12.36 -12.79
N ASP A 391 19.83 13.35 -12.62
CA ASP A 391 19.02 13.87 -13.71
C ASP A 391 19.91 14.53 -14.78
N VAL A 392 20.93 15.31 -14.37
CA VAL A 392 21.91 15.91 -15.30
C VAL A 392 22.72 14.84 -16.05
N VAL A 393 23.16 13.78 -15.37
CA VAL A 393 23.91 12.69 -16.02
C VAL A 393 23.01 11.90 -16.98
N ASP A 394 21.75 11.65 -16.62
CA ASP A 394 20.80 10.99 -17.51
C ASP A 394 20.51 11.84 -18.75
N HIS A 395 20.28 13.16 -18.59
CA HIS A 395 20.16 14.10 -19.72
C HIS A 395 21.44 14.18 -20.56
N LEU A 396 22.63 14.10 -19.94
CA LEU A 396 23.92 14.05 -20.67
C LEU A 396 23.97 12.79 -21.54
N CYS A 397 23.58 11.62 -21.03
CA CYS A 397 23.55 10.39 -21.79
C CYS A 397 22.59 10.48 -22.99
N ASP A 398 21.43 11.07 -22.77
CA ASP A 398 20.41 11.23 -23.81
C ASP A 398 20.86 12.23 -24.89
N TYR A 399 21.44 13.35 -24.46
CA TYR A 399 22.01 14.35 -25.41
C TYR A 399 23.19 13.81 -26.20
N ALA A 400 24.14 13.10 -25.56
CA ALA A 400 25.25 12.45 -26.21
C ALA A 400 24.79 11.46 -27.28
N ARG A 401 23.76 10.65 -26.97
CA ARG A 401 23.12 9.72 -27.92
C ARG A 401 22.49 10.47 -29.12
N PHE A 402 21.85 11.60 -28.85
CA PHE A 402 21.25 12.43 -29.90
C PHE A 402 22.28 13.01 -30.89
N VAL A 403 23.47 13.41 -30.39
CA VAL A 403 24.54 13.96 -31.21
C VAL A 403 25.55 12.91 -31.68
N ASP A 404 25.22 11.62 -31.55
CA ASP A 404 26.05 10.46 -31.94
C ASP A 404 27.49 10.52 -31.34
N SER A 405 27.54 10.78 -30.02
CA SER A 405 28.78 10.94 -29.26
C SER A 405 28.82 10.03 -28.05
N GLU A 406 29.99 9.72 -27.51
CA GLU A 406 30.14 9.06 -26.23
C GLU A 406 29.74 10.02 -25.09
N PRO A 407 29.05 9.51 -24.00
CA PRO A 407 28.67 10.32 -22.86
C PRO A 407 29.90 10.66 -21.99
N VAL A 408 30.48 11.82 -22.23
CA VAL A 408 31.65 12.34 -21.50
C VAL A 408 31.33 13.71 -20.87
N LEU A 409 31.96 14.00 -19.71
CA LEU A 409 31.73 15.25 -18.99
C LEU A 409 32.54 16.39 -19.60
N VAL A 410 32.14 16.88 -20.77
CA VAL A 410 32.72 18.04 -21.48
C VAL A 410 31.69 19.15 -21.62
N ASP A 411 32.16 20.40 -21.67
CA ASP A 411 31.33 21.60 -21.54
C ASP A 411 30.15 21.64 -22.52
N HIS A 412 30.37 21.32 -23.80
CA HIS A 412 29.27 21.37 -24.79
C HIS A 412 28.19 20.33 -24.58
N LEU A 413 28.56 19.11 -24.09
CA LEU A 413 27.55 18.08 -23.72
C LEU A 413 26.81 18.42 -22.42
N LEU A 414 27.56 18.95 -21.44
CA LEU A 414 26.96 19.45 -20.18
C LEU A 414 26.01 20.61 -20.44
N GLN A 415 26.40 21.54 -21.35
CA GLN A 415 25.55 22.66 -21.73
C GLN A 415 24.23 22.17 -22.36
N GLY A 416 24.30 21.22 -23.30
CA GLY A 416 23.11 20.63 -23.92
C GLY A 416 22.22 19.90 -22.92
N ALA A 417 22.79 19.10 -22.01
CA ALA A 417 22.10 18.40 -20.98
C ALA A 417 21.42 19.35 -19.98
N CYS A 418 22.15 20.32 -19.46
CA CYS A 418 21.67 21.26 -18.47
C CYS A 418 20.66 22.26 -19.04
N ALA A 419 20.79 22.70 -20.28
CA ALA A 419 19.86 23.62 -20.92
C ALA A 419 18.44 23.02 -21.07
N SER A 420 18.35 21.69 -21.22
CA SER A 420 17.05 21.00 -21.27
C SER A 420 16.48 20.67 -19.89
N TYR A 421 17.31 20.67 -18.86
CA TYR A 421 16.91 20.31 -17.48
C TYR A 421 16.56 21.53 -16.64
N PHE A 422 17.40 22.56 -16.65
CA PHE A 422 17.16 23.80 -15.92
C PHE A 422 16.35 24.77 -16.77
N LEU A 423 15.25 25.27 -16.24
CA LEU A 423 14.47 26.30 -16.91
C LEU A 423 15.24 27.60 -16.91
N ASP A 424 15.73 27.98 -18.09
CA ASP A 424 16.31 29.30 -18.32
C ASP A 424 15.16 30.29 -18.46
N MET A 425 14.86 31.09 -17.43
CA MET A 425 13.93 32.18 -17.56
C MET A 425 14.61 33.24 -18.44
N PRO A 426 14.01 33.66 -19.56
CA PRO A 426 14.58 34.75 -20.36
C PRO A 426 14.76 35.98 -19.49
N ASP A 427 15.92 36.66 -19.62
CA ASP A 427 16.26 37.90 -18.91
C ASP A 427 15.15 38.95 -19.04
N GLY A 428 14.25 38.96 -18.07
CA GLY A 428 13.18 39.93 -17.93
C GLY A 428 13.04 40.24 -16.45
N GLY A 429 13.70 41.30 -16.03
CA GLY A 429 13.68 41.79 -14.66
C GLY A 429 12.26 41.87 -14.10
N GLY A 430 11.98 41.04 -13.13
CA GLY A 430 10.76 41.06 -12.34
C GLY A 430 10.99 40.18 -11.12
N GLU A 431 11.03 40.80 -9.97
CA GLU A 431 10.97 40.15 -8.68
C GLU A 431 9.80 39.15 -8.68
N VAL A 432 10.13 37.85 -8.78
CA VAL A 432 9.17 36.83 -8.45
C VAL A 432 9.23 36.66 -6.95
N GLY A 433 8.50 37.54 -6.28
CA GLY A 433 8.15 37.31 -4.88
C GLY A 433 7.50 35.95 -4.75
N ALA A 434 7.84 35.25 -3.67
CA ALA A 434 7.17 34.05 -3.20
C ALA A 434 5.69 34.38 -2.97
N GLY A 435 4.89 34.37 -4.06
CA GLY A 435 3.45 34.54 -4.06
C GLY A 435 2.80 33.18 -4.09
N VAL A 436 2.54 32.64 -2.92
CA VAL A 436 1.55 31.61 -2.72
C VAL A 436 0.22 32.15 -3.25
N VAL A 437 -0.26 31.60 -4.36
CA VAL A 437 -1.66 31.79 -4.76
C VAL A 437 -2.48 30.91 -3.83
N ALA A 438 -2.87 31.47 -2.69
CA ALA A 438 -3.98 30.97 -1.91
C ALA A 438 -5.24 31.24 -2.76
N ALA A 439 -5.88 30.20 -3.25
CA ALA A 439 -7.21 30.29 -3.81
C ALA A 439 -8.17 30.55 -2.64
N ASP A 440 -8.53 31.81 -2.45
CA ASP A 440 -9.66 32.20 -1.62
C ASP A 440 -10.94 31.71 -2.29
N ALA A 441 -11.56 30.73 -1.68
CA ALA A 441 -12.94 30.36 -1.95
C ALA A 441 -13.84 31.17 -1.02
N ASN A 442 -14.25 32.38 -1.44
CA ASN A 442 -15.47 33.06 -1.03
C ASN A 442 -15.56 34.42 -1.73
N ALA A 443 -16.36 34.48 -2.75
CA ALA A 443 -17.09 35.69 -3.16
C ALA A 443 -18.19 35.29 -4.14
N ASP A 444 -19.39 35.26 -3.64
CA ASP A 444 -20.62 35.40 -4.43
C ASP A 444 -20.70 36.81 -4.97
N GLU A 445 -21.33 36.87 -6.14
CA GLU A 445 -22.04 37.92 -6.82
C GLU A 445 -21.39 38.59 -8.06
N PRO A 446 -22.19 38.75 -9.13
CA PRO A 446 -21.72 39.13 -10.46
C PRO A 446 -21.77 40.63 -10.69
N ALA A 447 -20.70 41.19 -11.23
CA ALA A 447 -20.76 42.53 -11.85
C ALA A 447 -20.62 42.37 -13.36
N GLU A 448 -21.68 42.78 -14.05
CA GLU A 448 -21.73 43.00 -15.50
C GLU A 448 -20.71 44.09 -15.94
N SER A 449 -19.86 43.75 -16.89
CA SER A 449 -19.36 44.74 -17.86
C SER A 449 -18.88 44.03 -19.12
N GLY A 450 -19.50 44.35 -20.26
CA GLY A 450 -19.23 43.79 -21.54
C GLY A 450 -17.85 44.14 -22.10
N LEU A 451 -17.31 43.17 -22.83
CA LEU A 451 -16.40 43.40 -23.95
C LEU A 451 -16.53 42.19 -24.89
N ASP A 452 -16.85 42.51 -26.15
CA ASP A 452 -17.11 41.60 -27.26
C ASP A 452 -15.89 40.68 -27.54
N ASP A 453 -16.12 39.38 -27.55
CA ASP A 453 -15.17 38.37 -28.03
C ASP A 453 -15.56 37.93 -29.45
N PRO A 454 -14.73 38.17 -30.48
CA PRO A 454 -15.06 37.84 -31.87
C PRO A 454 -15.08 36.36 -32.24
N LEU A 455 -14.77 35.44 -31.31
CA LEU A 455 -14.70 33.99 -31.57
C LEU A 455 -16.00 33.22 -31.27
N ALA A 456 -17.00 33.85 -30.67
CA ALA A 456 -18.27 33.19 -30.34
C ALA A 456 -19.24 33.06 -31.50
N THR A 457 -18.97 33.70 -32.68
CA THR A 457 -19.90 33.77 -33.80
C THR A 457 -19.73 32.65 -34.84
N ALA A 458 -18.77 31.76 -34.69
CA ALA A 458 -18.49 30.73 -35.71
C ALA A 458 -19.10 29.33 -35.42
N LEU A 459 -19.76 29.10 -34.30
CA LEU A 459 -20.30 27.77 -33.93
C LEU A 459 -21.83 27.69 -33.85
N SER A 460 -22.58 28.71 -34.32
CA SER A 460 -24.05 28.70 -34.29
C SER A 460 -24.72 28.47 -35.64
N ARG A 461 -24.09 27.79 -36.59
CA ARG A 461 -24.71 27.36 -37.84
C ARG A 461 -24.45 25.90 -38.14
N ALA A 462 -25.33 25.04 -37.64
CA ALA A 462 -25.64 23.75 -38.23
C ALA A 462 -27.16 23.49 -38.11
N PRO A 463 -27.81 22.96 -39.13
CA PRO A 463 -29.24 22.97 -39.26
C PRO A 463 -29.93 21.86 -38.46
N SER A 464 -31.11 22.21 -37.96
CA SER A 464 -32.08 21.30 -37.36
C SER A 464 -32.60 20.28 -38.37
N GLU A 465 -32.41 19.01 -38.11
CA GLU A 465 -33.15 17.93 -38.77
C GLU A 465 -34.33 17.50 -37.90
N SER A 466 -35.44 17.41 -38.60
CA SER A 466 -36.82 17.21 -38.19
C SER A 466 -37.10 15.84 -37.58
N GLU A 467 -37.96 15.85 -36.58
CA GLU A 467 -38.70 14.67 -36.08
C GLU A 467 -39.67 14.14 -37.17
N PRO A 468 -39.94 12.81 -37.18
CA PRO A 468 -41.16 12.31 -37.79
C PRO A 468 -42.22 11.91 -36.74
N GLU A 469 -43.40 12.36 -37.03
CA GLU A 469 -44.66 12.15 -36.33
C GLU A 469 -45.06 10.70 -36.07
N SER A 470 -45.72 10.53 -34.93
CA SER A 470 -46.50 9.36 -34.54
C SER A 470 -47.77 9.24 -35.37
N THR A 471 -48.07 8.07 -35.90
CA THR A 471 -49.43 7.70 -36.25
C THR A 471 -49.87 6.50 -35.40
N ALA A 472 -50.88 6.78 -34.59
CA ALA A 472 -51.70 5.80 -33.89
C ALA A 472 -52.61 5.06 -34.90
N SER A 473 -52.80 3.78 -34.66
CA SER A 473 -54.02 3.11 -35.12
C SER A 473 -54.45 2.06 -34.08
N ALA A 474 -55.60 2.27 -33.53
CA ALA A 474 -56.36 1.38 -32.69
C ALA A 474 -57.05 0.29 -33.52
N VAL A 475 -57.29 -0.87 -32.91
CA VAL A 475 -58.45 -1.79 -33.02
C VAL A 475 -58.20 -2.94 -32.03
N GLY A 476 -58.98 -3.08 -30.97
CA GLY A 476 -60.22 -3.81 -30.88
C GLY A 476 -60.03 -4.97 -29.91
N GLY A 477 -60.62 -4.95 -28.71
CA GLY A 477 -60.86 -6.18 -27.91
C GLY A 477 -62.07 -6.97 -28.49
N PRO A 478 -62.55 -8.03 -27.87
CA PRO A 478 -62.98 -8.11 -26.45
C PRO A 478 -62.76 -9.48 -25.75
N ALA A 479 -62.86 -9.44 -24.43
CA ALA A 479 -63.58 -10.21 -23.43
C ALA A 479 -63.76 -11.75 -23.50
N GLU A 480 -63.76 -12.25 -22.30
CA GLU A 480 -64.49 -13.33 -21.61
C GLU A 480 -63.69 -14.53 -21.15
N SER A 481 -63.49 -14.59 -19.84
CA SER A 481 -64.26 -15.34 -18.78
C SER A 481 -63.89 -16.81 -18.67
N THR A 482 -63.50 -17.32 -17.59
CA THR A 482 -64.14 -17.89 -16.42
C THR A 482 -63.25 -18.91 -15.73
N GLU A 483 -63.23 -18.80 -14.44
CA GLU A 483 -62.85 -19.83 -13.46
C GLU A 483 -63.66 -21.12 -13.61
N PRO A 484 -63.30 -22.23 -12.97
CA PRO A 484 -62.96 -22.30 -11.55
C PRO A 484 -61.54 -22.79 -11.21
#